data_795f46fa1f9a16dc4b417fb873109f6a
#
_entry.id   795f46fa1f9a16dc4b417fb873109f6a
#
_cell.length_a   1.000
_cell.length_b   1.000
_cell.length_c   1.000
_cell.angle_alpha   90.00
_cell.angle_beta   90.00
_cell.angle_gamma   90.00
#
_symmetry.space_group_name_H-M   'P 1'
#
loop_
_entity.id
_entity.type
_entity.pdbx_description
1 polymer ?
#
loop_
_entity_poly.entity_id
_entity_poly.type
_entity_poly.pdbx_seq_one_letter_code
_entity_poly.pdbx_strand_id
1 'polypeptide(L)'
;MKKLQKYLMILGTIMLSSGISACSKQPDFDVKSYVQSSLDAYYHGEYKDYANLLEISEKDAKKEIEEDFNESIQQQFDDSDNITDKGIADYTEKLTEVKKLAKYKVQDVKEEDGGYTVSVQVEPSNVFQTLQQSSTEVSNEKIKQGLDGNDPEVFASVLTESVQKSLEKNSYGKTVTVKVSVEKDNSGKYGLSDTEMSKLEAAMFPTE
;
A
#
# COMPACT_ATOMS: atom_id res chain seq x y z
N MET A 1 22.84 10.42 -2.78
CA MET A 1 21.90 10.86 -1.71
C MET A 1 20.62 11.51 -2.26
N LYS A 2 20.65 12.53 -3.15
CA LYS A 2 19.42 13.16 -3.68
C LYS A 2 18.51 12.21 -4.47
N LYS A 3 19.07 11.26 -5.25
CA LYS A 3 18.27 10.24 -5.99
C LYS A 3 17.55 9.30 -5.01
N LEU A 4 18.24 8.81 -3.97
CA LEU A 4 17.65 7.91 -2.98
C LEU A 4 16.48 8.56 -2.22
N GLN A 5 16.57 9.86 -1.89
CA GLN A 5 15.46 10.62 -1.28
C GLN A 5 14.21 10.67 -2.17
N LYS A 6 14.36 10.72 -3.50
CA LYS A 6 13.22 10.67 -4.43
C LYS A 6 12.40 9.39 -4.22
N TYR A 7 13.05 8.22 -4.15
CA TYR A 7 12.36 6.92 -3.99
C TYR A 7 11.79 6.72 -2.58
N LEU A 8 12.45 7.27 -1.58
CA LEU A 8 11.96 7.22 -0.20
C LEU A 8 10.74 8.11 0.04
N MET A 9 10.62 9.26 -0.68
CA MET A 9 9.43 10.12 -0.61
C MET A 9 8.25 9.57 -1.45
N ILE A 10 8.52 8.79 -2.49
CA ILE A 10 7.49 8.21 -3.37
C ILE A 10 6.77 7.03 -2.66
N LEU A 11 7.40 6.41 -1.67
CA LEU A 11 6.80 5.34 -0.87
C LEU A 11 5.53 5.75 -0.11
N GLY A 12 5.35 7.04 0.15
CA GLY A 12 4.13 7.58 0.77
C GLY A 12 2.99 7.85 -0.22
N THR A 13 3.17 7.53 -1.50
CA THR A 13 2.17 7.73 -2.55
C THR A 13 2.08 6.52 -3.47
N ILE A 14 1.94 5.32 -2.90
CA ILE A 14 1.54 4.15 -3.69
C ILE A 14 0.06 4.35 -4.00
N MET A 15 -0.23 5.03 -5.10
CA MET A 15 -1.60 5.19 -5.56
C MET A 15 -2.12 3.84 -6.05
N LEU A 16 -3.16 3.37 -5.41
CA LEU A 16 -4.05 2.36 -5.99
C LEU A 16 -4.74 3.00 -7.20
N SER A 17 -4.29 2.68 -8.40
CA SER A 17 -4.86 3.21 -9.63
C SER A 17 -6.10 2.44 -10.09
N SER A 18 -6.51 1.42 -9.37
CA SER A 18 -7.73 0.66 -9.67
C SER A 18 -8.76 0.90 -8.57
N GLY A 19 -9.72 1.74 -8.87
CA GLY A 19 -10.92 1.87 -8.04
C GLY A 19 -11.55 0.49 -7.84
N ILE A 20 -11.55 0.00 -6.61
CA ILE A 20 -12.18 -1.26 -6.26
C ILE A 20 -13.69 -1.08 -6.42
N SER A 21 -14.24 -1.51 -7.54
CA SER A 21 -15.65 -1.33 -7.86
C SER A 21 -16.43 -2.63 -7.66
N ALA A 22 -17.33 -2.63 -6.68
CA ALA A 22 -18.25 -3.74 -6.46
C ALA A 22 -19.45 -3.68 -7.40
N CYS A 23 -19.81 -4.81 -8.02
CA CYS A 23 -21.07 -4.95 -8.73
C CYS A 23 -22.20 -5.16 -7.74
N SER A 24 -23.01 -4.15 -7.43
CA SER A 24 -24.24 -4.40 -6.70
C SER A 24 -25.46 -3.78 -7.36
N LYS A 25 -26.28 -4.63 -7.91
CA LYS A 25 -27.72 -4.41 -8.06
C LYS A 25 -28.49 -5.01 -6.89
N GLN A 26 -27.80 -5.32 -5.77
CA GLN A 26 -28.43 -6.00 -4.64
C GLN A 26 -29.06 -5.02 -3.68
N PRO A 27 -30.28 -5.26 -3.22
CA PRO A 27 -30.96 -4.45 -2.20
C PRO A 27 -30.27 -4.51 -0.81
N ASP A 28 -29.33 -5.45 -0.60
CA ASP A 28 -28.65 -5.70 0.69
C ASP A 28 -27.12 -5.68 0.54
N PHE A 29 -26.56 -4.62 -0.10
CA PHE A 29 -25.10 -4.48 -0.20
C PHE A 29 -24.49 -4.22 1.18
N ASP A 30 -23.76 -5.21 1.69
CA ASP A 30 -23.03 -5.08 2.96
C ASP A 30 -21.74 -4.28 2.77
N VAL A 31 -21.88 -2.96 2.92
CA VAL A 31 -20.78 -2.00 2.79
C VAL A 31 -19.65 -2.29 3.77
N LYS A 32 -19.99 -2.73 4.98
CA LYS A 32 -18.96 -3.03 6.00
C LYS A 32 -18.08 -4.21 5.58
N SER A 33 -18.70 -5.30 5.18
CA SER A 33 -17.99 -6.48 4.68
C SER A 33 -17.21 -6.17 3.40
N TYR A 34 -17.75 -5.32 2.53
CA TYR A 34 -17.05 -4.88 1.33
C TYR A 34 -15.76 -4.13 1.66
N VAL A 35 -15.83 -3.09 2.51
CA VAL A 35 -14.64 -2.32 2.90
C VAL A 35 -13.63 -3.20 3.62
N GLN A 36 -14.08 -4.06 4.55
CA GLN A 36 -13.18 -4.96 5.28
C GLN A 36 -12.46 -5.92 4.34
N SER A 37 -13.20 -6.63 3.47
CA SER A 37 -12.60 -7.60 2.55
C SER A 37 -11.71 -6.95 1.48
N SER A 38 -12.03 -5.72 1.05
CA SER A 38 -11.16 -4.95 0.15
C SER A 38 -9.81 -4.64 0.79
N LEU A 39 -9.83 -4.20 2.04
CA LEU A 39 -8.60 -3.92 2.78
C LEU A 39 -7.82 -5.22 3.08
N ASP A 40 -8.51 -6.29 3.48
CA ASP A 40 -7.89 -7.59 3.77
C ASP A 40 -7.23 -8.18 2.51
N ALA A 41 -7.89 -8.10 1.36
CA ALA A 41 -7.33 -8.52 0.09
C ALA A 41 -6.09 -7.71 -0.29
N TYR A 42 -6.16 -6.38 -0.16
CA TYR A 42 -5.08 -5.50 -0.57
C TYR A 42 -3.87 -5.55 0.37
N TYR A 43 -4.08 -5.49 1.70
CA TYR A 43 -2.99 -5.42 2.66
C TYR A 43 -2.51 -6.78 3.17
N HIS A 44 -3.41 -7.74 3.33
CA HIS A 44 -3.08 -9.03 3.95
C HIS A 44 -3.06 -10.19 2.95
N GLY A 45 -3.50 -9.98 1.70
CA GLY A 45 -3.58 -11.03 0.69
C GLY A 45 -4.68 -12.05 0.96
N GLU A 46 -5.75 -11.64 1.65
CA GLU A 46 -6.92 -12.46 1.97
C GLU A 46 -8.00 -12.24 0.91
N TYR A 47 -7.86 -12.87 -0.25
CA TYR A 47 -8.66 -12.59 -1.46
C TYR A 47 -10.06 -13.22 -1.47
N LYS A 48 -10.32 -14.23 -0.64
CA LYS A 48 -11.52 -15.07 -0.72
C LYS A 48 -12.82 -14.27 -0.57
N ASP A 49 -12.93 -13.47 0.49
CA ASP A 49 -14.17 -12.74 0.78
C ASP A 49 -14.37 -11.59 -0.21
N TYR A 50 -13.30 -10.93 -0.60
CA TYR A 50 -13.30 -9.93 -1.67
C TYR A 50 -13.78 -10.55 -3.01
N ALA A 51 -13.23 -11.69 -3.40
CA ALA A 51 -13.59 -12.39 -4.63
C ALA A 51 -15.07 -12.82 -4.63
N ASN A 52 -15.57 -13.32 -3.49
CA ASN A 52 -16.97 -13.68 -3.33
C ASN A 52 -17.92 -12.48 -3.51
N LEU A 53 -17.57 -11.31 -2.96
CA LEU A 53 -18.36 -10.09 -3.10
C LEU A 53 -18.39 -9.55 -4.53
N LEU A 54 -17.32 -9.76 -5.29
CA LEU A 54 -17.23 -9.34 -6.69
C LEU A 54 -17.73 -10.40 -7.67
N GLU A 55 -18.11 -11.58 -7.21
CA GLU A 55 -18.50 -12.72 -8.04
C GLU A 55 -17.41 -13.15 -9.05
N ILE A 56 -16.15 -13.05 -8.65
CA ILE A 56 -14.98 -13.50 -9.43
C ILE A 56 -14.25 -14.64 -8.71
N SER A 57 -13.29 -15.28 -9.39
CA SER A 57 -12.47 -16.29 -8.72
C SER A 57 -11.44 -15.64 -7.80
N GLU A 58 -11.09 -16.32 -6.70
CA GLU A 58 -10.01 -15.87 -5.80
C GLU A 58 -8.68 -15.70 -6.55
N LYS A 59 -8.43 -16.55 -7.55
CA LYS A 59 -7.26 -16.44 -8.42
C LYS A 59 -7.25 -15.15 -9.23
N ASP A 60 -8.41 -14.74 -9.76
CA ASP A 60 -8.52 -13.52 -10.56
C ASP A 60 -8.39 -12.29 -9.67
N ALA A 61 -9.04 -12.29 -8.49
CA ALA A 61 -8.89 -11.23 -7.49
C ALA A 61 -7.43 -11.04 -7.05
N LYS A 62 -6.74 -12.15 -6.76
CA LYS A 62 -5.31 -12.14 -6.43
C LYS A 62 -4.49 -11.56 -7.56
N LYS A 63 -4.71 -12.06 -8.77
CA LYS A 63 -3.95 -11.63 -9.95
C LYS A 63 -4.09 -10.13 -10.19
N GLU A 64 -5.31 -9.61 -10.16
CA GLU A 64 -5.61 -8.20 -10.38
C GLU A 64 -4.88 -7.31 -9.35
N ILE A 65 -5.05 -7.60 -8.05
CA ILE A 65 -4.46 -6.79 -6.97
C ILE A 65 -2.92 -6.86 -6.98
N GLU A 66 -2.33 -8.04 -7.24
CA GLU A 66 -0.88 -8.20 -7.28
C GLU A 66 -0.26 -7.58 -8.54
N GLU A 67 -0.91 -7.68 -9.70
CA GLU A 67 -0.45 -7.05 -10.95
C GLU A 67 -0.47 -5.52 -10.80
N ASP A 68 -1.57 -4.93 -10.33
CA ASP A 68 -1.69 -3.50 -10.13
C ASP A 68 -0.64 -2.97 -9.16
N PHE A 69 -0.40 -3.68 -8.06
CA PHE A 69 0.65 -3.31 -7.12
C PHE A 69 2.05 -3.36 -7.74
N ASN A 70 2.38 -4.45 -8.44
CA ASN A 70 3.67 -4.60 -9.10
C ASN A 70 3.88 -3.53 -10.18
N GLU A 71 2.87 -3.25 -10.99
CA GLU A 71 2.92 -2.21 -12.01
C GLU A 71 3.11 -0.83 -11.38
N SER A 72 2.43 -0.53 -10.28
CA SER A 72 2.56 0.74 -9.57
C SER A 72 3.98 0.96 -9.04
N ILE A 73 4.66 -0.08 -8.57
CA ILE A 73 6.06 -0.01 -8.15
C ILE A 73 6.98 0.15 -9.36
N GLN A 74 6.77 -0.61 -10.43
CA GLN A 74 7.60 -0.55 -11.62
C GLN A 74 7.55 0.83 -12.28
N GLN A 75 6.38 1.46 -12.33
CA GLN A 75 6.20 2.82 -12.87
C GLN A 75 6.95 3.91 -12.09
N GLN A 76 7.39 3.64 -10.85
CA GLN A 76 8.19 4.58 -10.07
C GLN A 76 9.65 4.66 -10.54
N PHE A 77 10.11 3.65 -11.26
CA PHE A 77 11.46 3.59 -11.81
C PHE A 77 11.43 3.89 -13.31
N ASP A 78 12.34 4.72 -13.76
CA ASP A 78 12.54 5.03 -15.18
C ASP A 78 13.91 4.54 -15.66
N ASP A 79 14.12 4.55 -16.98
CA ASP A 79 15.36 4.07 -17.62
C ASP A 79 16.63 4.79 -17.13
N SER A 80 16.48 5.96 -16.50
CA SER A 80 17.60 6.70 -15.91
C SER A 80 17.95 6.24 -14.49
N ASP A 81 17.08 5.41 -13.89
CA ASP A 81 17.26 4.86 -12.57
C ASP A 81 18.11 3.60 -12.68
N ASN A 82 19.34 3.72 -12.24
CA ASN A 82 20.32 2.63 -12.35
C ASN A 82 19.98 1.46 -11.40
N ILE A 83 18.92 0.71 -11.73
CA ILE A 83 18.41 -0.45 -10.98
C ILE A 83 18.08 -1.59 -11.96
N THR A 84 18.32 -2.83 -11.56
CA THR A 84 17.97 -4.01 -12.34
C THR A 84 16.54 -4.46 -12.11
N ASP A 85 15.93 -5.18 -13.06
CA ASP A 85 14.61 -5.81 -12.88
C ASP A 85 14.56 -6.68 -11.60
N LYS A 86 15.64 -7.40 -11.32
CA LYS A 86 15.78 -8.17 -10.08
C LYS A 86 15.74 -7.27 -8.85
N GLY A 87 16.44 -6.13 -8.90
CA GLY A 87 16.45 -5.16 -7.81
C GLY A 87 15.07 -4.57 -7.54
N ILE A 88 14.29 -4.29 -8.60
CA ILE A 88 12.90 -3.85 -8.47
C ILE A 88 12.04 -4.96 -7.86
N ALA A 89 12.19 -6.21 -8.30
CA ALA A 89 11.45 -7.34 -7.77
C ALA A 89 11.74 -7.56 -6.27
N ASP A 90 13.02 -7.58 -5.87
CA ASP A 90 13.44 -7.72 -4.48
C ASP A 90 12.87 -6.59 -3.58
N TYR A 91 12.86 -5.36 -4.12
CA TYR A 91 12.28 -4.20 -3.45
C TYR A 91 10.75 -4.31 -3.31
N THR A 92 10.06 -4.74 -4.36
CA THR A 92 8.61 -4.97 -4.37
C THR A 92 8.20 -6.03 -3.34
N GLU A 93 9.00 -7.10 -3.20
CA GLU A 93 8.79 -8.11 -2.17
C GLU A 93 8.83 -7.49 -0.76
N LYS A 94 9.81 -6.60 -0.50
CA LYS A 94 9.90 -5.89 0.79
C LYS A 94 8.74 -4.93 1.04
N LEU A 95 8.25 -4.27 0.01
CA LEU A 95 7.05 -3.42 0.14
C LEU A 95 5.79 -4.25 0.41
N THR A 96 5.73 -5.48 -0.09
CA THR A 96 4.66 -6.42 0.27
C THR A 96 4.70 -6.80 1.77
N GLU A 97 5.90 -6.91 2.36
CA GLU A 97 6.02 -7.09 3.82
C GLU A 97 5.55 -5.83 4.58
N VAL A 98 5.83 -4.63 4.06
CA VAL A 98 5.31 -3.37 4.64
C VAL A 98 3.79 -3.33 4.62
N LYS A 99 3.14 -3.71 3.51
CA LYS A 99 1.68 -3.78 3.43
C LYS A 99 1.07 -4.60 4.57
N LYS A 100 1.67 -5.75 4.89
CA LYS A 100 1.21 -6.64 5.96
C LYS A 100 1.28 -6.05 7.37
N LEU A 101 1.96 -4.91 7.55
CA LEU A 101 1.94 -4.16 8.80
C LEU A 101 0.64 -3.38 9.02
N ALA A 102 -0.22 -3.25 8.01
CA ALA A 102 -1.49 -2.53 8.13
C ALA A 102 -2.33 -3.08 9.27
N LYS A 103 -2.72 -2.22 10.21
CA LYS A 103 -3.61 -2.56 11.31
C LYS A 103 -4.84 -1.66 11.24
N TYR A 104 -5.97 -2.26 10.96
CA TYR A 104 -7.24 -1.56 10.81
C TYR A 104 -8.40 -2.40 11.34
N LYS A 105 -9.52 -1.72 11.55
CA LYS A 105 -10.80 -2.35 11.88
C LYS A 105 -11.93 -1.48 11.37
N VAL A 106 -12.74 -2.02 10.48
CA VAL A 106 -13.96 -1.36 10.02
C VAL A 106 -15.00 -1.35 11.14
N GLN A 107 -15.52 -0.17 11.48
CA GLN A 107 -16.41 0.03 12.61
C GLN A 107 -17.84 0.31 12.11
N ASP A 108 -18.22 1.57 12.12
CA ASP A 108 -19.58 2.01 11.83
C ASP A 108 -19.73 2.37 10.36
N VAL A 109 -20.91 2.04 9.82
CA VAL A 109 -21.37 2.45 8.51
C VAL A 109 -22.58 3.34 8.69
N LYS A 110 -22.57 4.49 8.03
CA LYS A 110 -23.71 5.42 7.99
C LYS A 110 -24.11 5.65 6.55
N GLU A 111 -25.37 5.39 6.24
CA GLU A 111 -25.95 5.72 4.94
C GLU A 111 -26.10 7.24 4.82
N GLU A 112 -25.70 7.78 3.69
CA GLU A 112 -25.81 9.20 3.35
C GLU A 112 -26.36 9.34 1.93
N ASP A 113 -26.75 10.57 1.54
CA ASP A 113 -27.33 10.82 0.23
C ASP A 113 -26.32 10.44 -0.88
N GLY A 114 -26.61 9.39 -1.64
CA GLY A 114 -25.78 8.89 -2.74
C GLY A 114 -24.73 7.83 -2.40
N GLY A 115 -24.56 7.46 -1.11
CA GLY A 115 -23.54 6.48 -0.73
C GLY A 115 -23.50 6.17 0.77
N TYR A 116 -22.32 5.87 1.26
CA TYR A 116 -22.09 5.52 2.65
C TYR A 116 -20.81 6.17 3.18
N THR A 117 -20.84 6.59 4.44
CA THR A 117 -19.63 6.95 5.20
C THR A 117 -19.28 5.78 6.11
N VAL A 118 -18.04 5.31 6.00
CA VAL A 118 -17.50 4.18 6.78
C VAL A 118 -16.41 4.69 7.70
N SER A 119 -16.50 4.36 8.98
CA SER A 119 -15.47 4.66 9.97
C SER A 119 -14.51 3.49 10.07
N VAL A 120 -13.22 3.74 9.86
CA VAL A 120 -12.14 2.75 9.97
C VAL A 120 -11.17 3.19 11.07
N GLN A 121 -10.99 2.36 12.08
CA GLN A 121 -9.92 2.55 13.06
C GLN A 121 -8.62 2.01 12.49
N VAL A 122 -7.54 2.76 12.61
CA VAL A 122 -6.20 2.35 12.19
C VAL A 122 -5.19 2.58 13.32
N GLU A 123 -4.18 1.70 13.41
CA GLU A 123 -3.01 1.90 14.24
C GLU A 123 -1.84 2.30 13.34
N PRO A 124 -1.42 3.58 13.34
CA PRO A 124 -0.36 4.05 12.44
C PRO A 124 0.97 3.32 12.67
N SER A 125 1.55 2.79 11.60
CA SER A 125 2.90 2.21 11.59
C SER A 125 3.92 3.30 11.29
N ASN A 126 5.02 3.35 12.04
CA ASN A 126 6.09 4.33 11.80
C ASN A 126 7.16 3.86 10.80
N VAL A 127 6.90 2.80 10.04
CA VAL A 127 7.87 2.18 9.13
C VAL A 127 8.48 3.20 8.16
N PHE A 128 7.68 4.10 7.59
CA PHE A 128 8.20 5.13 6.67
C PHE A 128 8.87 6.31 7.38
N GLN A 129 8.49 6.61 8.60
CA GLN A 129 9.17 7.64 9.41
C GLN A 129 10.61 7.24 9.75
N THR A 130 10.88 5.94 9.90
CA THR A 130 12.22 5.41 10.18
C THR A 130 13.05 5.15 8.93
N LEU A 131 12.44 5.19 7.74
CA LEU A 131 13.05 4.76 6.48
C LEU A 131 14.23 5.66 6.06
N GLN A 132 14.12 6.97 6.22
CA GLN A 132 15.21 7.90 5.89
C GLN A 132 16.47 7.65 6.74
N GLN A 133 16.28 7.44 8.05
CA GLN A 133 17.37 7.08 8.92
C GLN A 133 17.99 5.74 8.55
N SER A 134 17.17 4.73 8.33
CA SER A 134 17.60 3.39 7.91
C SER A 134 18.41 3.43 6.62
N SER A 135 17.94 4.20 5.62
CA SER A 135 18.64 4.40 4.35
C SER A 135 20.01 5.07 4.54
N THR A 136 20.10 6.08 5.42
CA THR A 136 21.37 6.73 5.73
C THR A 136 22.35 5.74 6.38
N GLU A 137 21.87 4.93 7.31
CA GLU A 137 22.68 3.91 7.99
C GLU A 137 23.20 2.86 6.99
N VAL A 138 22.34 2.30 6.15
CA VAL A 138 22.70 1.30 5.12
C VAL A 138 23.68 1.89 4.11
N SER A 139 23.40 3.10 3.60
CA SER A 139 24.31 3.76 2.63
C SER A 139 25.71 3.95 3.23
N ASN A 140 25.80 4.39 4.49
CA ASN A 140 27.08 4.55 5.17
C ASN A 140 27.82 3.22 5.37
N GLU A 141 27.09 2.14 5.64
CA GLU A 141 27.65 0.79 5.74
C GLU A 141 28.25 0.34 4.39
N LYS A 142 27.53 0.54 3.27
CA LYS A 142 28.02 0.22 1.91
C LYS A 142 29.27 1.04 1.54
N ILE A 143 29.26 2.34 1.85
CA ILE A 143 30.44 3.22 1.62
C ILE A 143 31.67 2.74 2.41
N LYS A 144 31.50 2.37 3.68
CA LYS A 144 32.60 1.82 4.52
C LYS A 144 33.16 0.51 3.97
N GLN A 145 32.33 -0.29 3.27
CA GLN A 145 32.76 -1.50 2.58
C GLN A 145 33.44 -1.24 1.23
N GLY A 146 33.54 0.03 0.81
CA GLY A 146 34.14 0.44 -0.46
C GLY A 146 33.26 0.16 -1.69
N LEU A 147 31.97 -0.04 -1.51
CA LEU A 147 31.03 -0.32 -2.60
C LEU A 147 30.65 0.99 -3.32
N ASP A 148 30.53 0.91 -4.65
CA ASP A 148 30.11 2.04 -5.49
C ASP A 148 28.59 2.19 -5.45
N GLY A 149 28.11 3.31 -4.93
CA GLY A 149 26.67 3.63 -4.89
C GLY A 149 26.03 3.86 -6.27
N ASN A 150 26.83 3.93 -7.36
CA ASN A 150 26.32 3.95 -8.73
C ASN A 150 26.17 2.53 -9.33
N ASP A 151 26.64 1.50 -8.65
CA ASP A 151 26.40 0.12 -9.06
C ASP A 151 24.91 -0.20 -8.88
N PRO A 152 24.22 -0.73 -9.93
CA PRO A 152 22.79 -1.05 -9.85
C PRO A 152 22.43 -2.04 -8.74
N GLU A 153 23.29 -3.02 -8.47
CA GLU A 153 23.06 -4.01 -7.43
C GLU A 153 23.23 -3.40 -6.02
N VAL A 154 24.24 -2.52 -5.87
CA VAL A 154 24.44 -1.79 -4.62
C VAL A 154 23.26 -0.86 -4.35
N PHE A 155 22.79 -0.14 -5.37
CA PHE A 155 21.62 0.72 -5.24
C PHE A 155 20.37 -0.06 -4.84
N ALA A 156 20.07 -1.17 -5.50
CA ALA A 156 18.96 -2.06 -5.19
C ALA A 156 19.07 -2.60 -3.75
N SER A 157 20.27 -3.01 -3.33
CA SER A 157 20.49 -3.51 -1.97
C SER A 157 20.28 -2.43 -0.92
N VAL A 158 20.67 -1.18 -1.21
CA VAL A 158 20.40 -0.05 -0.29
C VAL A 158 18.90 0.17 -0.11
N LEU A 159 18.11 0.13 -1.19
CA LEU A 159 16.65 0.24 -1.10
C LEU A 159 16.06 -0.87 -0.24
N THR A 160 16.35 -2.12 -0.59
CA THR A 160 15.80 -3.32 0.04
C THR A 160 16.19 -3.43 1.53
N GLU A 161 17.48 -3.24 1.84
CA GLU A 161 17.99 -3.30 3.21
C GLU A 161 17.48 -2.13 4.07
N SER A 162 17.24 -0.96 3.47
CA SER A 162 16.65 0.19 4.18
C SER A 162 15.21 -0.12 4.62
N VAL A 163 14.41 -0.72 3.74
CA VAL A 163 13.06 -1.17 4.08
C VAL A 163 13.11 -2.25 5.16
N GLN A 164 13.98 -3.26 5.00
CA GLN A 164 14.17 -4.32 5.99
C GLN A 164 14.51 -3.76 7.37
N LYS A 165 15.44 -2.81 7.44
CA LYS A 165 15.84 -2.17 8.70
C LYS A 165 14.72 -1.33 9.32
N SER A 166 13.84 -0.74 8.49
CA SER A 166 12.66 -0.01 8.96
C SER A 166 11.57 -0.95 9.46
N LEU A 167 11.38 -2.11 8.81
CA LEU A 167 10.49 -3.17 9.29
C LEU A 167 10.89 -3.65 10.69
N GLU A 168 12.19 -3.85 10.93
CA GLU A 168 12.74 -4.28 12.23
C GLU A 168 12.55 -3.25 13.35
N LYS A 169 12.54 -1.95 12.98
CA LYS A 169 12.32 -0.83 13.90
C LYS A 169 10.86 -0.44 14.06
N ASN A 170 9.94 -1.12 13.34
CA ASN A 170 8.55 -0.74 13.29
C ASN A 170 7.88 -0.73 14.67
N SER A 171 7.10 0.29 14.89
CA SER A 171 6.21 0.43 16.05
C SER A 171 4.89 1.10 15.64
N TYR A 172 3.88 0.96 16.49
CA TYR A 172 2.57 1.50 16.20
C TYR A 172 2.25 2.69 17.09
N GLY A 173 1.63 3.70 16.49
CA GLY A 173 1.11 4.87 17.18
C GLY A 173 -0.24 4.61 17.85
N LYS A 174 -0.83 5.68 18.38
CA LYS A 174 -2.19 5.61 18.95
C LYS A 174 -3.20 5.41 17.84
N THR A 175 -4.19 4.58 18.10
CA THR A 175 -5.34 4.36 17.20
C THR A 175 -6.01 5.68 16.82
N VAL A 176 -6.24 5.88 15.54
CA VAL A 176 -7.01 7.00 15.00
C VAL A 176 -8.20 6.46 14.20
N THR A 177 -9.23 7.30 14.02
CA THR A 177 -10.39 6.94 13.19
C THR A 177 -10.37 7.76 11.92
N VAL A 178 -10.38 7.07 10.78
CA VAL A 178 -10.51 7.66 9.44
C VAL A 178 -11.91 7.43 8.94
N LYS A 179 -12.51 8.44 8.33
CA LYS A 179 -13.80 8.31 7.64
C LYS A 179 -13.55 8.29 6.14
N VAL A 180 -14.10 7.27 5.49
CA VAL A 180 -14.04 7.10 4.03
C VAL A 180 -15.44 7.03 3.46
N SER A 181 -15.60 7.51 2.22
CA SER A 181 -16.84 7.44 1.48
C SER A 181 -16.83 6.23 0.56
N VAL A 182 -17.95 5.52 0.51
CA VAL A 182 -18.24 4.48 -0.48
C VAL A 182 -19.38 5.00 -1.35
N GLU A 183 -19.07 5.31 -2.59
CA GLU A 183 -19.99 6.00 -3.50
C GLU A 183 -20.24 5.14 -4.74
N LYS A 184 -21.32 5.43 -5.46
CA LYS A 184 -21.58 4.81 -6.75
C LYS A 184 -20.74 5.49 -7.83
N ASP A 185 -20.11 4.66 -8.63
CA ASP A 185 -19.50 5.11 -9.88
C ASP A 185 -20.55 5.42 -10.96
N ASN A 186 -20.09 5.85 -12.13
CA ASN A 186 -20.94 6.15 -13.29
C ASN A 186 -21.72 4.91 -13.83
N SER A 187 -21.32 3.70 -13.46
CA SER A 187 -22.00 2.45 -13.80
C SER A 187 -23.02 2.02 -12.75
N GLY A 188 -23.12 2.76 -11.65
CA GLY A 188 -24.01 2.48 -10.53
C GLY A 188 -23.47 1.46 -9.53
N LYS A 189 -22.17 1.15 -9.60
CA LYS A 189 -21.48 0.25 -8.67
C LYS A 189 -20.88 1.02 -7.51
N TYR A 190 -21.02 0.49 -6.30
CA TYR A 190 -20.37 1.03 -5.12
C TYR A 190 -18.88 0.72 -5.10
N GLY A 191 -18.06 1.67 -4.66
CA GLY A 191 -16.63 1.50 -4.56
C GLY A 191 -15.96 2.51 -3.62
N LEU A 192 -14.77 2.15 -3.13
CA LEU A 192 -13.82 3.08 -2.55
C LEU A 192 -13.00 3.70 -3.68
N SER A 193 -13.00 5.03 -3.75
CA SER A 193 -12.14 5.72 -4.72
C SER A 193 -10.67 5.67 -4.29
N ASP A 194 -9.77 5.91 -5.25
CA ASP A 194 -8.32 6.04 -4.98
C ASP A 194 -8.03 7.10 -3.91
N THR A 195 -8.78 8.19 -3.91
CA THR A 195 -8.66 9.25 -2.89
C THR A 195 -8.98 8.72 -1.49
N GLU A 196 -10.03 7.91 -1.35
CA GLU A 196 -10.42 7.34 -0.06
C GLU A 196 -9.43 6.27 0.42
N MET A 197 -8.91 5.46 -0.51
CA MET A 197 -7.85 4.51 -0.20
C MET A 197 -6.56 5.22 0.22
N SER A 198 -6.17 6.29 -0.47
CA SER A 198 -5.00 7.10 -0.12
C SER A 198 -5.12 7.74 1.28
N LYS A 199 -6.32 8.15 1.70
CA LYS A 199 -6.55 8.64 3.08
C LYS A 199 -6.28 7.54 4.12
N LEU A 200 -6.74 6.31 3.86
CA LEU A 200 -6.49 5.19 4.76
C LEU A 200 -4.99 4.85 4.81
N GLU A 201 -4.35 4.81 3.65
CA GLU A 201 -2.93 4.52 3.53
C GLU A 201 -2.07 5.55 4.27
N ALA A 202 -2.34 6.84 4.06
CA ALA A 202 -1.64 7.92 4.77
C ALA A 202 -1.83 7.86 6.30
N ALA A 203 -2.98 7.37 6.76
CA ALA A 203 -3.22 7.18 8.18
C ALA A 203 -2.55 5.91 8.74
N MET A 204 -2.48 4.83 7.95
CA MET A 204 -1.82 3.58 8.34
C MET A 204 -0.29 3.69 8.29
N PHE A 205 0.24 4.44 7.33
CA PHE A 205 1.67 4.56 7.03
C PHE A 205 2.10 6.02 6.90
N PRO A 206 2.02 6.84 7.96
CA PRO A 206 2.45 8.23 7.90
C PRO A 206 3.94 8.34 7.60
N THR A 207 4.31 9.36 6.81
CA THR A 207 5.69 9.66 6.43
C THR A 207 6.36 10.73 7.30
N GLU A 208 5.55 11.47 8.09
CA GLU A 208 5.99 12.53 9.00
C GLU A 208 5.53 12.27 10.43
#